data_ce0e497e97322c736bc1fc3740cb3d60
#
_entry.id   ce0e497e97322c736bc1fc3740cb3d60
#
_cell.length_a   1.000
_cell.length_b   1.000
_cell.length_c   1.000
_cell.angle_alpha   90.00
_cell.angle_beta   90.00
_cell.angle_gamma   90.00
#
_symmetry.space_group_name_H-M   'P 1'
#
loop_
_entity.id
_entity.type
_entity.pdbx_description
1 polymer ?
#
loop_
_entity_poly.entity_id
_entity_poly.type
_entity_poly.pdbx_seq_one_letter_code
_entity_poly.pdbx_strand_id
1 'polypeptide(L)'
;MKLSRRSFIKSSGLAIAGASIASPLFSFAKSKGILGIQLYSVREDMAKDPLGTLKQIAAIGYKNVEHANYKERKFYGYAPTEFKKILADMGMKMPSGHTVLGKQHWDEAKKDFTDAWKYTVEDAATAGQKYVVSPWLDESIYQTEDSLKAFMDVFNKCGELCKKSGMKFGYHNHHFEFAKKVNDKILYDLILDNTDKKLVVQQLDTGNLFNAGVKAIDIVKKYPGRFELMHVKDEVEAAAGAHEKYESAVLGKGIAQVKEVIDLGQSAGTKYFIVEQEAYQGMKPIDCAKEDFEAMKKWGY
;
A
#
# COMPACT_ATOMS: atom_id res chain seq x y z
N MET A 1 -64.19 -40.96 -1.30
CA MET A 1 -64.58 -39.82 -0.43
C MET A 1 -63.50 -38.75 -0.46
N LYS A 2 -63.77 -37.60 -1.04
CA LYS A 2 -62.85 -36.48 -1.14
C LYS A 2 -62.96 -35.64 0.13
N LEU A 3 -61.92 -35.54 0.93
CA LEU A 3 -61.87 -34.66 2.08
C LEU A 3 -61.55 -33.23 1.62
N SER A 4 -62.38 -32.30 1.96
CA SER A 4 -62.33 -30.89 1.58
C SER A 4 -61.33 -30.12 2.44
N ARG A 5 -60.66 -29.18 1.83
CA ARG A 5 -59.59 -28.28 2.42
C ARG A 5 -60.11 -27.29 3.49
N ARG A 6 -61.41 -27.44 3.92
CA ARG A 6 -62.06 -26.50 4.86
C ARG A 6 -62.10 -26.93 6.32
N SER A 7 -61.69 -28.15 6.67
CA SER A 7 -61.78 -28.68 8.05
C SER A 7 -60.45 -28.61 8.84
N PHE A 8 -59.41 -27.97 8.29
CA PHE A 8 -58.10 -27.89 8.96
C PHE A 8 -57.83 -26.56 9.71
N ILE A 9 -58.78 -25.62 9.72
CA ILE A 9 -58.60 -24.27 10.29
C ILE A 9 -59.30 -24.03 11.61
N LYS A 10 -59.81 -25.04 12.29
CA LYS A 10 -60.63 -24.83 13.52
C LYS A 10 -60.13 -25.50 14.81
N SER A 11 -58.86 -25.85 14.92
CA SER A 11 -58.36 -26.34 16.21
C SER A 11 -56.82 -26.13 16.34
N SER A 12 -56.38 -24.90 16.50
CA SER A 12 -55.06 -24.60 17.10
C SER A 12 -55.08 -23.14 17.53
N GLY A 13 -55.90 -22.82 18.48
CA GLY A 13 -55.66 -21.68 19.36
C GLY A 13 -54.93 -22.20 20.57
N LEU A 14 -53.72 -21.79 20.83
CA LEU A 14 -53.12 -21.33 22.09
C LEU A 14 -51.62 -21.36 22.07
N ALA A 15 -51.07 -20.30 22.67
CA ALA A 15 -49.69 -20.13 23.14
C ALA A 15 -48.66 -19.84 22.09
N ILE A 16 -48.59 -18.59 21.58
CA ILE A 16 -47.36 -17.98 21.16
C ILE A 16 -46.71 -17.39 22.41
N ALA A 17 -45.95 -18.21 23.14
CA ALA A 17 -44.90 -17.71 24.04
C ALA A 17 -43.82 -17.07 23.17
N GLY A 18 -43.61 -15.77 23.31
CA GLY A 18 -42.57 -15.03 22.58
C GLY A 18 -41.19 -15.54 22.91
N ALA A 19 -40.68 -16.43 22.09
CA ALA A 19 -39.26 -16.70 22.00
C ALA A 19 -38.70 -15.66 21.02
N SER A 20 -38.21 -14.54 21.56
CA SER A 20 -37.30 -13.64 20.83
C SER A 20 -36.09 -14.45 20.41
N ILE A 21 -36.10 -14.94 19.16
CA ILE A 21 -34.91 -15.46 18.53
C ILE A 21 -34.01 -14.22 18.33
N ALA A 22 -33.18 -13.92 19.34
CA ALA A 22 -32.04 -13.06 19.17
C ALA A 22 -31.13 -13.80 18.19
N SER A 23 -31.25 -13.46 16.91
CA SER A 23 -30.24 -13.84 15.92
C SER A 23 -28.90 -13.34 16.46
N PRO A 24 -27.90 -14.21 16.67
CA PRO A 24 -26.58 -13.71 17.00
C PRO A 24 -26.17 -12.81 15.83
N LEU A 25 -26.10 -11.51 16.09
CA LEU A 25 -25.36 -10.59 15.24
C LEU A 25 -23.91 -11.10 15.26
N PHE A 26 -23.58 -12.00 14.32
CA PHE A 26 -22.21 -12.26 13.97
C PHE A 26 -21.67 -10.93 13.42
N SER A 27 -21.19 -10.08 14.30
CA SER A 27 -20.25 -9.04 13.96
C SER A 27 -19.04 -9.79 13.40
N PHE A 28 -19.00 -9.95 12.08
CA PHE A 28 -17.75 -10.28 11.43
C PHE A 28 -16.80 -9.14 11.77
N ALA A 29 -15.95 -9.34 12.76
CA ALA A 29 -14.85 -8.44 13.02
C ALA A 29 -14.12 -8.33 11.68
N LYS A 30 -14.19 -7.14 11.05
CA LYS A 30 -13.53 -6.88 9.78
C LYS A 30 -12.07 -7.25 10.01
N SER A 31 -11.52 -8.19 9.24
CA SER A 31 -10.13 -8.62 9.42
C SER A 31 -9.25 -7.37 9.37
N LYS A 32 -8.41 -7.20 10.38
CA LYS A 32 -7.48 -6.09 10.42
C LYS A 32 -6.58 -6.15 9.20
N GLY A 33 -6.15 -4.97 8.72
CA GLY A 33 -5.23 -4.89 7.60
C GLY A 33 -3.91 -5.61 7.89
N ILE A 34 -3.23 -5.98 6.84
CA ILE A 34 -1.98 -6.74 6.89
C ILE A 34 -0.83 -5.77 7.17
N LEU A 35 -0.12 -5.97 8.29
CA LEU A 35 1.06 -5.20 8.65
C LEU A 35 2.28 -5.67 7.85
N GLY A 36 3.05 -4.71 7.32
CA GLY A 36 4.34 -4.90 6.66
C GLY A 36 5.33 -3.79 6.99
N ILE A 37 6.54 -3.93 6.47
CA ILE A 37 7.58 -2.89 6.53
C ILE A 37 8.17 -2.68 5.14
N GLN A 38 8.39 -1.41 4.77
CA GLN A 38 9.18 -1.03 3.61
C GLN A 38 10.68 -1.17 3.95
N LEU A 39 11.40 -1.97 3.19
CA LEU A 39 12.83 -2.24 3.45
C LEU A 39 13.74 -1.03 3.22
N TYR A 40 13.22 0.05 2.65
CA TYR A 40 13.92 1.33 2.60
C TYR A 40 14.16 1.91 4.00
N SER A 41 13.30 1.58 4.96
CA SER A 41 13.48 1.95 6.38
C SER A 41 14.75 1.39 7.01
N VAL A 42 15.33 0.35 6.44
CA VAL A 42 16.58 -0.29 6.87
C VAL A 42 17.57 -0.39 5.70
N ARG A 43 17.52 0.56 4.76
CA ARG A 43 18.23 0.53 3.48
C ARG A 43 19.74 0.33 3.59
N GLU A 44 20.36 0.95 4.59
CA GLU A 44 21.81 0.83 4.79
C GLU A 44 22.21 -0.56 5.31
N ASP A 45 21.40 -1.12 6.21
CA ASP A 45 21.61 -2.46 6.73
C ASP A 45 21.31 -3.51 5.64
N MET A 46 20.26 -3.32 4.85
CA MET A 46 19.96 -4.15 3.67
C MET A 46 21.06 -4.09 2.60
N ALA A 47 21.73 -2.96 2.42
CA ALA A 47 22.84 -2.84 1.48
C ALA A 47 24.10 -3.57 1.96
N LYS A 48 24.32 -3.66 3.28
CA LYS A 48 25.50 -4.31 3.89
C LYS A 48 25.31 -5.82 4.05
N ASP A 49 24.18 -6.24 4.63
CA ASP A 49 23.84 -7.63 4.93
C ASP A 49 22.33 -7.87 4.81
N PRO A 50 21.83 -8.13 3.59
CA PRO A 50 20.39 -8.38 3.38
C PRO A 50 19.86 -9.54 4.22
N LEU A 51 20.59 -10.64 4.34
CA LEU A 51 20.13 -11.83 5.07
C LEU A 51 20.08 -11.60 6.57
N GLY A 52 21.10 -10.97 7.15
CA GLY A 52 21.13 -10.63 8.56
C GLY A 52 20.05 -9.62 8.92
N THR A 53 19.82 -8.62 8.07
CA THR A 53 18.78 -7.62 8.27
C THR A 53 17.38 -8.25 8.20
N LEU A 54 17.10 -9.09 7.20
CA LEU A 54 15.82 -9.80 7.10
C LEU A 54 15.55 -10.72 8.28
N LYS A 55 16.59 -11.39 8.83
CA LYS A 55 16.45 -12.19 10.08
C LYS A 55 16.05 -11.32 11.26
N GLN A 56 16.62 -10.11 11.40
CA GLN A 56 16.26 -9.18 12.46
C GLN A 56 14.81 -8.68 12.29
N ILE A 57 14.39 -8.31 11.08
CA ILE A 57 13.00 -7.93 10.76
C ILE A 57 12.01 -9.07 11.08
N ALA A 58 12.36 -10.31 10.72
CA ALA A 58 11.54 -11.48 11.05
C ALA A 58 11.46 -11.72 12.57
N ALA A 59 12.57 -11.52 13.30
CA ALA A 59 12.65 -11.69 14.75
C ALA A 59 11.84 -10.62 15.51
N ILE A 60 11.75 -9.37 14.97
CA ILE A 60 10.85 -8.33 15.48
C ILE A 60 9.38 -8.78 15.40
N GLY A 61 9.03 -9.53 14.36
CA GLY A 61 7.68 -10.07 14.18
C GLY A 61 7.01 -9.72 12.85
N TYR A 62 7.62 -8.91 11.99
CA TYR A 62 7.08 -8.61 10.67
C TYR A 62 6.93 -9.89 9.83
N LYS A 63 5.78 -10.01 9.17
CA LYS A 63 5.47 -11.14 8.28
C LYS A 63 5.38 -10.73 6.82
N ASN A 64 5.39 -9.43 6.56
CA ASN A 64 5.38 -8.92 5.20
C ASN A 64 6.43 -7.81 5.06
N VAL A 65 7.11 -7.82 3.93
CA VAL A 65 8.08 -6.80 3.56
C VAL A 65 7.72 -6.21 2.20
N GLU A 66 8.09 -4.97 1.97
CA GLU A 66 8.05 -4.32 0.67
C GLU A 66 9.47 -3.99 0.25
N HIS A 67 9.89 -4.39 -0.97
CA HIS A 67 11.25 -4.08 -1.41
C HIS A 67 11.37 -2.66 -1.96
N ALA A 68 12.58 -2.11 -1.85
CA ALA A 68 13.00 -0.86 -2.50
C ALA A 68 14.23 -1.05 -3.40
N ASN A 69 14.61 -2.29 -3.67
CA ASN A 69 15.78 -2.59 -4.50
C ASN A 69 15.49 -3.76 -5.42
N TYR A 70 15.31 -3.43 -6.71
CA TYR A 70 15.25 -4.40 -7.80
C TYR A 70 16.17 -3.90 -8.92
N LYS A 71 17.20 -4.67 -9.22
CA LYS A 71 18.19 -4.33 -10.23
C LYS A 71 18.68 -5.61 -10.93
N GLU A 72 18.83 -5.56 -12.26
CA GLU A 72 19.38 -6.66 -13.05
C GLU A 72 18.66 -8.00 -12.77
N ARG A 73 17.32 -7.94 -12.71
CA ARG A 73 16.45 -9.08 -12.43
C ARG A 73 16.69 -9.74 -11.06
N LYS A 74 17.13 -8.97 -10.07
CA LYS A 74 17.43 -9.44 -8.71
C LYS A 74 16.85 -8.50 -7.67
N PHE A 75 16.38 -9.06 -6.56
CA PHE A 75 15.98 -8.36 -5.35
C PHE A 75 17.15 -8.47 -4.35
N TYR A 76 17.77 -7.34 -4.01
CA TYR A 76 18.94 -7.30 -3.10
C TYR A 76 20.04 -8.31 -3.47
N GLY A 77 20.27 -8.53 -4.76
CA GLY A 77 21.30 -9.44 -5.29
C GLY A 77 20.83 -10.89 -5.49
N TYR A 78 19.63 -11.27 -5.06
CA TYR A 78 19.07 -12.63 -5.19
C TYR A 78 18.08 -12.73 -6.35
N ALA A 79 18.08 -13.87 -7.04
CA ALA A 79 17.08 -14.14 -8.07
C ALA A 79 15.66 -14.18 -7.45
N PRO A 80 14.58 -13.89 -8.21
CA PRO A 80 13.21 -13.80 -7.68
C PRO A 80 12.74 -15.05 -6.92
N THR A 81 13.02 -16.24 -7.44
CA THR A 81 12.69 -17.53 -6.79
C THR A 81 13.48 -17.73 -5.50
N GLU A 82 14.75 -17.35 -5.50
CA GLU A 82 15.65 -17.45 -4.37
C GLU A 82 15.22 -16.48 -3.25
N PHE A 83 14.96 -15.22 -3.60
CA PHE A 83 14.51 -14.21 -2.63
C PHE A 83 13.16 -14.61 -2.00
N LYS A 84 12.24 -15.13 -2.81
CA LYS A 84 10.97 -15.69 -2.31
C LYS A 84 11.20 -16.80 -1.29
N LYS A 85 12.14 -17.71 -1.60
CA LYS A 85 12.48 -18.82 -0.69
C LYS A 85 13.12 -18.31 0.62
N ILE A 86 14.06 -17.37 0.52
CA ILE A 86 14.70 -16.73 1.68
C ILE A 86 13.64 -16.13 2.63
N LEU A 87 12.68 -15.39 2.09
CA LEU A 87 11.60 -14.81 2.89
C LEU A 87 10.70 -15.90 3.49
N ALA A 88 10.34 -16.93 2.70
CA ALA A 88 9.50 -18.03 3.17
C ALA A 88 10.16 -18.84 4.30
N ASP A 89 11.46 -19.09 4.21
CA ASP A 89 12.23 -19.78 5.27
C ASP A 89 12.24 -19.00 6.60
N MET A 90 12.04 -17.66 6.53
CA MET A 90 11.89 -16.78 7.70
C MET A 90 10.41 -16.54 8.09
N GLY A 91 9.46 -17.20 7.43
CA GLY A 91 8.04 -17.02 7.65
C GLY A 91 7.48 -15.68 7.16
N MET A 92 8.15 -15.05 6.20
CA MET A 92 7.76 -13.76 5.60
C MET A 92 7.29 -13.90 4.16
N LYS A 93 6.64 -12.85 3.66
CA LYS A 93 6.19 -12.67 2.28
C LYS A 93 6.50 -11.26 1.80
N MET A 94 6.54 -11.08 0.48
CA MET A 94 6.72 -9.78 -0.17
C MET A 94 5.49 -9.47 -1.04
N PRO A 95 4.40 -8.92 -0.48
CA PRO A 95 3.18 -8.65 -1.23
C PRO A 95 3.30 -7.48 -2.21
N SER A 96 4.23 -6.57 -2.00
CA SER A 96 4.46 -5.39 -2.83
C SER A 96 5.93 -5.03 -2.93
N GLY A 97 6.25 -4.13 -3.85
CA GLY A 97 7.59 -3.60 -4.01
C GLY A 97 7.63 -2.37 -4.91
N HIS A 98 8.60 -1.51 -4.63
CA HIS A 98 8.83 -0.27 -5.33
C HIS A 98 9.77 -0.48 -6.52
N THR A 99 9.28 -0.19 -7.72
CA THR A 99 10.07 -0.13 -8.96
C THR A 99 9.51 0.97 -9.85
N VAL A 100 10.32 1.98 -10.16
CA VAL A 100 9.89 3.14 -10.95
C VAL A 100 9.54 2.74 -12.38
N LEU A 101 8.30 2.99 -12.79
CA LEU A 101 7.89 2.95 -14.19
C LEU A 101 8.18 4.32 -14.82
N GLY A 102 9.21 4.42 -15.63
CA GLY A 102 9.59 5.62 -16.36
C GLY A 102 9.34 5.51 -17.87
N LYS A 103 9.47 6.63 -18.59
CA LYS A 103 9.27 6.71 -20.06
C LYS A 103 10.09 5.67 -20.83
N GLN A 104 11.30 5.34 -20.36
CA GLN A 104 12.20 4.36 -20.97
C GLN A 104 11.64 2.93 -20.98
N HIS A 105 10.58 2.67 -20.23
CA HIS A 105 9.95 1.34 -20.17
C HIS A 105 8.78 1.16 -21.14
N TRP A 106 8.42 2.23 -21.87
CA TRP A 106 7.36 2.21 -22.87
C TRP A 106 7.91 2.47 -24.27
N ASP A 107 7.65 1.59 -25.21
CA ASP A 107 7.99 1.75 -26.63
C ASP A 107 6.78 2.37 -27.34
N GLU A 108 6.86 3.66 -27.61
CA GLU A 108 5.76 4.42 -28.21
C GLU A 108 5.44 3.95 -29.64
N ALA A 109 6.45 3.48 -30.41
CA ALA A 109 6.24 2.99 -31.76
C ALA A 109 5.51 1.65 -31.80
N LYS A 110 5.81 0.78 -30.85
CA LYS A 110 5.15 -0.54 -30.71
C LYS A 110 3.88 -0.49 -29.88
N LYS A 111 3.62 0.63 -29.17
CA LYS A 111 2.54 0.73 -28.17
C LYS A 111 2.58 -0.41 -27.14
N ASP A 112 3.77 -0.77 -26.68
CA ASP A 112 4.00 -1.89 -25.77
C ASP A 112 5.16 -1.59 -24.81
N PHE A 113 5.22 -2.34 -23.72
CA PHE A 113 6.32 -2.24 -22.76
C PHE A 113 7.60 -2.84 -23.33
N THR A 114 8.74 -2.25 -22.97
CA THR A 114 10.05 -2.85 -23.24
C THR A 114 10.22 -4.17 -22.49
N ASP A 115 11.12 -5.02 -22.97
CA ASP A 115 11.40 -6.30 -22.31
C ASP A 115 11.88 -6.11 -20.87
N ALA A 116 12.63 -5.03 -20.59
CA ALA A 116 13.06 -4.70 -19.25
C ALA A 116 11.88 -4.56 -18.27
N TRP A 117 10.79 -3.89 -18.68
CA TRP A 117 9.61 -3.75 -17.83
C TRP A 117 8.79 -5.03 -17.74
N LYS A 118 8.68 -5.77 -18.84
CA LYS A 118 8.02 -7.08 -18.83
C LYS A 118 8.70 -8.04 -17.85
N TYR A 119 10.04 -8.07 -17.85
CA TYR A 119 10.82 -8.85 -16.87
C TYR A 119 10.60 -8.36 -15.43
N THR A 120 10.47 -7.06 -15.21
CA THR A 120 10.13 -6.53 -13.88
C THR A 120 8.81 -7.11 -13.36
N VAL A 121 7.78 -7.13 -14.19
CA VAL A 121 6.46 -7.68 -13.83
C VAL A 121 6.52 -9.22 -13.65
N GLU A 122 7.25 -9.92 -14.51
CA GLU A 122 7.45 -11.38 -14.40
C GLU A 122 8.18 -11.75 -13.11
N ASP A 123 9.26 -11.05 -12.80
CA ASP A 123 10.08 -11.29 -11.60
C ASP A 123 9.30 -10.95 -10.31
N ALA A 124 8.49 -9.88 -10.33
CA ALA A 124 7.58 -9.54 -9.25
C ALA A 124 6.56 -10.66 -8.99
N ALA A 125 5.94 -11.20 -10.04
CA ALA A 125 5.02 -12.33 -9.94
C ALA A 125 5.71 -13.58 -9.39
N THR A 126 6.91 -13.89 -9.88
CA THR A 126 7.74 -15.02 -9.44
C THR A 126 8.10 -14.90 -7.96
N ALA A 127 8.46 -13.70 -7.51
CA ALA A 127 8.72 -13.39 -6.10
C ALA A 127 7.46 -13.45 -5.22
N GLY A 128 6.27 -13.51 -5.82
CA GLY A 128 4.99 -13.66 -5.12
C GLY A 128 4.31 -12.35 -4.76
N GLN A 129 4.67 -11.26 -5.41
CA GLN A 129 4.02 -9.97 -5.23
C GLN A 129 2.55 -10.02 -5.67
N LYS A 130 1.78 -9.11 -5.09
CA LYS A 130 0.39 -8.79 -5.45
C LYS A 130 0.28 -7.41 -6.07
N TYR A 131 1.27 -6.57 -5.82
CA TYR A 131 1.34 -5.19 -6.30
C TYR A 131 2.75 -4.88 -6.80
N VAL A 132 2.84 -4.29 -7.99
CA VAL A 132 4.03 -3.60 -8.50
C VAL A 132 3.75 -2.12 -8.33
N VAL A 133 4.51 -1.43 -7.49
CA VAL A 133 4.25 -0.02 -7.14
C VAL A 133 5.34 0.86 -7.73
N SER A 134 4.96 1.87 -8.53
CA SER A 134 5.87 2.92 -8.96
C SER A 134 5.89 4.04 -7.91
N PRO A 135 7.04 4.30 -7.27
CA PRO A 135 7.13 5.30 -6.21
C PRO A 135 7.52 6.69 -6.72
N TRP A 136 7.60 6.90 -8.02
CA TRP A 136 8.10 8.17 -8.56
C TRP A 136 7.50 8.50 -9.92
N LEU A 137 7.32 9.80 -10.16
CA LEU A 137 6.91 10.36 -11.45
C LEU A 137 7.89 11.45 -11.87
N ASP A 138 8.59 11.23 -12.99
CA ASP A 138 9.56 12.19 -13.52
C ASP A 138 8.88 13.50 -13.95
N GLU A 139 9.51 14.64 -13.65
CA GLU A 139 8.93 15.96 -13.93
C GLU A 139 8.60 16.18 -15.40
N SER A 140 9.36 15.59 -16.32
CA SER A 140 9.08 15.68 -17.76
C SER A 140 7.76 15.04 -18.18
N ILE A 141 7.12 14.23 -17.31
CA ILE A 141 5.83 13.57 -17.59
C ILE A 141 4.65 14.54 -17.39
N TYR A 142 4.76 15.45 -16.42
CA TYR A 142 3.66 16.34 -16.03
C TYR A 142 3.90 17.82 -16.38
N GLN A 143 4.72 18.09 -17.43
CA GLN A 143 4.91 19.45 -17.95
C GLN A 143 3.63 20.04 -18.55
N THR A 144 2.78 19.19 -19.11
CA THR A 144 1.46 19.52 -19.63
C THR A 144 0.41 18.49 -19.20
N GLU A 145 -0.87 18.88 -19.22
CA GLU A 145 -1.96 17.94 -18.92
C GLU A 145 -2.00 16.79 -19.94
N ASP A 146 -1.70 17.08 -21.23
CA ASP A 146 -1.70 16.05 -22.28
C ASP A 146 -0.56 15.03 -22.10
N SER A 147 0.66 15.48 -21.76
CA SER A 147 1.77 14.58 -21.49
C SER A 147 1.52 13.71 -20.24
N LEU A 148 0.88 14.27 -19.22
CA LEU A 148 0.47 13.52 -18.03
C LEU A 148 -0.59 12.47 -18.40
N LYS A 149 -1.66 12.85 -19.13
CA LYS A 149 -2.71 11.92 -19.56
C LYS A 149 -2.16 10.77 -20.38
N ALA A 150 -1.28 11.07 -21.33
CA ALA A 150 -0.63 10.05 -22.15
C ALA A 150 0.16 9.04 -21.27
N PHE A 151 0.83 9.50 -20.22
CA PHE A 151 1.57 8.61 -19.33
C PHE A 151 0.65 7.88 -18.34
N MET A 152 -0.46 8.46 -17.93
CA MET A 152 -1.48 7.75 -17.13
C MET A 152 -2.13 6.62 -17.94
N ASP A 153 -2.24 6.73 -19.25
CA ASP A 153 -2.62 5.60 -20.13
C ASP A 153 -1.57 4.48 -20.07
N VAL A 154 -0.28 4.81 -19.99
CA VAL A 154 0.77 3.79 -19.78
C VAL A 154 0.60 3.13 -18.41
N PHE A 155 0.22 3.87 -17.36
CA PHE A 155 -0.11 3.29 -16.06
C PHE A 155 -1.29 2.31 -16.16
N ASN A 156 -2.35 2.68 -16.86
CA ASN A 156 -3.51 1.80 -17.09
C ASN A 156 -3.09 0.51 -17.82
N LYS A 157 -2.27 0.63 -18.89
CA LYS A 157 -1.71 -0.53 -19.60
C LYS A 157 -0.81 -1.40 -18.71
N CYS A 158 -0.05 -0.77 -17.80
CA CYS A 158 0.73 -1.52 -16.81
C CYS A 158 -0.18 -2.30 -15.86
N GLY A 159 -1.30 -1.71 -15.43
CA GLY A 159 -2.32 -2.41 -14.67
C GLY A 159 -2.89 -3.63 -15.40
N GLU A 160 -3.13 -3.52 -16.73
CA GLU A 160 -3.53 -4.65 -17.56
C GLU A 160 -2.45 -5.72 -17.66
N LEU A 161 -1.17 -5.31 -17.78
CA LEU A 161 -0.04 -6.24 -17.80
C LEU A 161 0.08 -6.99 -16.46
N CYS A 162 0.05 -6.28 -15.34
CA CYS A 162 0.09 -6.87 -14.00
C CYS A 162 -1.07 -7.84 -13.77
N LYS A 163 -2.27 -7.50 -14.24
CA LYS A 163 -3.47 -8.33 -14.10
C LYS A 163 -3.32 -9.70 -14.79
N LYS A 164 -2.59 -9.80 -15.89
CA LYS A 164 -2.31 -11.09 -16.56
C LYS A 164 -1.53 -12.05 -15.66
N SER A 165 -0.75 -11.53 -14.72
CA SER A 165 0.00 -12.29 -13.72
C SER A 165 -0.69 -12.34 -12.34
N GLY A 166 -1.97 -11.93 -12.26
CA GLY A 166 -2.75 -11.94 -11.01
C GLY A 166 -2.35 -10.85 -10.02
N MET A 167 -1.66 -9.81 -10.49
CA MET A 167 -1.21 -8.66 -9.71
C MET A 167 -1.97 -7.39 -10.09
N LYS A 168 -1.75 -6.32 -9.33
CA LYS A 168 -2.15 -4.95 -9.66
C LYS A 168 -0.94 -4.06 -9.82
N PHE A 169 -1.08 -3.02 -10.63
CA PHE A 169 -0.15 -1.92 -10.64
C PHE A 169 -0.58 -0.88 -9.62
N GLY A 170 0.38 -0.20 -8.99
CA GLY A 170 0.12 0.85 -8.01
C GLY A 170 1.01 2.06 -8.21
N TYR A 171 0.57 3.19 -7.68
CA TYR A 171 1.36 4.42 -7.58
C TYR A 171 1.45 4.85 -6.13
N HIS A 172 2.65 5.21 -5.69
CA HIS A 172 2.95 5.75 -4.37
C HIS A 172 3.23 7.25 -4.50
N ASN A 173 2.56 8.05 -3.69
CA ASN A 173 2.73 9.50 -3.71
C ASN A 173 3.91 9.97 -2.85
N HIS A 174 4.48 11.08 -3.28
CA HIS A 174 5.31 11.95 -2.46
C HIS A 174 4.58 13.26 -2.13
N HIS A 175 5.29 14.23 -1.59
CA HIS A 175 4.74 15.55 -1.27
C HIS A 175 4.50 16.41 -2.53
N PHE A 176 5.32 16.23 -3.58
CA PHE A 176 5.29 17.11 -4.74
C PHE A 176 3.99 17.02 -5.56
N GLU A 177 3.31 15.87 -5.58
CA GLU A 177 2.05 15.71 -6.30
C GLU A 177 0.93 16.56 -5.72
N PHE A 178 1.02 16.90 -4.44
CA PHE A 178 0.07 17.78 -3.77
C PHE A 178 0.48 19.26 -3.85
N ALA A 179 1.77 19.54 -3.99
CA ALA A 179 2.31 20.88 -4.13
C ALA A 179 2.29 21.42 -5.57
N LYS A 180 2.42 20.52 -6.56
CA LYS A 180 2.47 20.89 -7.99
C LYS A 180 1.08 20.98 -8.60
N LYS A 181 0.93 21.90 -9.54
CA LYS A 181 -0.28 22.07 -10.36
C LYS A 181 0.07 22.00 -11.84
N VAL A 182 -0.84 21.44 -12.62
CA VAL A 182 -0.83 21.45 -14.08
C VAL A 182 -2.17 22.05 -14.52
N ASN A 183 -2.16 23.14 -15.26
CA ASN A 183 -3.37 23.89 -15.64
C ASN A 183 -4.29 24.19 -14.43
N ASP A 184 -3.70 24.75 -13.35
CA ASP A 184 -4.37 25.09 -12.08
C ASP A 184 -4.98 23.91 -11.29
N LYS A 185 -4.87 22.66 -11.79
CA LYS A 185 -5.32 21.46 -11.09
C LYS A 185 -4.17 20.82 -10.33
N ILE A 186 -4.44 20.30 -9.13
CA ILE A 186 -3.45 19.58 -8.34
C ILE A 186 -3.01 18.32 -9.12
N LEU A 187 -1.69 18.08 -9.19
CA LEU A 187 -1.14 16.96 -9.95
C LEU A 187 -1.69 15.62 -9.46
N TYR A 188 -1.82 15.43 -8.13
CA TYR A 188 -2.37 14.19 -7.58
C TYR A 188 -3.81 13.91 -8.03
N ASP A 189 -4.65 14.95 -8.06
CA ASP A 189 -6.03 14.83 -8.55
C ASP A 189 -6.04 14.38 -10.03
N LEU A 190 -5.19 14.98 -10.85
CA LEU A 190 -5.06 14.60 -12.27
C LEU A 190 -4.57 13.16 -12.46
N ILE A 191 -3.66 12.66 -11.61
CA ILE A 191 -3.21 11.26 -11.62
C ILE A 191 -4.39 10.33 -11.34
N LEU A 192 -5.20 10.65 -10.34
CA LEU A 192 -6.35 9.83 -9.97
C LEU A 192 -7.47 9.87 -11.01
N ASP A 193 -7.73 11.05 -11.60
CA ASP A 193 -8.78 11.24 -12.60
C ASP A 193 -8.46 10.54 -13.94
N ASN A 194 -7.17 10.37 -14.26
CA ASN A 194 -6.72 9.75 -15.52
C ASN A 194 -6.26 8.29 -15.35
N THR A 195 -6.44 7.69 -14.17
CA THR A 195 -6.13 6.26 -13.95
C THR A 195 -7.37 5.45 -13.59
N ASP A 196 -7.57 4.31 -14.26
CA ASP A 196 -8.68 3.41 -13.97
C ASP A 196 -8.45 2.74 -12.59
N LYS A 197 -9.39 3.00 -11.67
CA LYS A 197 -9.36 2.44 -10.29
C LYS A 197 -9.38 0.92 -10.21
N LYS A 198 -9.75 0.23 -11.30
CA LYS A 198 -9.72 -1.24 -11.37
C LYS A 198 -8.36 -1.79 -11.76
N LEU A 199 -7.52 -0.96 -12.39
CA LEU A 199 -6.21 -1.31 -12.91
C LEU A 199 -5.07 -0.74 -12.08
N VAL A 200 -5.22 0.51 -11.61
CA VAL A 200 -4.21 1.26 -10.89
C VAL A 200 -4.70 1.60 -9.49
N VAL A 201 -4.10 0.98 -8.49
CA VAL A 201 -4.35 1.31 -7.08
C VAL A 201 -3.42 2.45 -6.63
N GLN A 202 -3.73 3.05 -5.50
CA GLN A 202 -2.86 4.03 -4.87
C GLN A 202 -2.28 3.44 -3.58
N GLN A 203 -1.01 3.72 -3.33
CA GLN A 203 -0.36 3.55 -2.05
C GLN A 203 -0.21 4.94 -1.43
N LEU A 204 -1.03 5.24 -0.42
CA LEU A 204 -1.03 6.53 0.25
C LEU A 204 0.11 6.58 1.26
N ASP A 205 0.99 7.57 1.16
CA ASP A 205 2.01 7.83 2.19
C ASP A 205 1.55 8.97 3.12
N THR A 206 1.40 8.66 4.41
CA THR A 206 0.87 9.60 5.40
C THR A 206 1.85 10.70 5.76
N GLY A 207 3.16 10.43 5.78
CA GLY A 207 4.21 11.39 6.07
C GLY A 207 4.43 12.36 4.91
N ASN A 208 4.49 11.85 3.69
CA ASN A 208 4.62 12.70 2.49
C ASN A 208 3.44 13.68 2.35
N LEU A 209 2.21 13.25 2.68
CA LEU A 209 1.07 14.17 2.73
C LEU A 209 1.25 15.23 3.83
N PHE A 210 1.72 14.83 5.00
CA PHE A 210 1.97 15.75 6.10
C PHE A 210 3.00 16.82 5.72
N ASN A 211 4.10 16.42 5.06
CA ASN A 211 5.11 17.31 4.49
C ASN A 211 4.54 18.28 3.44
N ALA A 212 3.55 17.83 2.65
CA ALA A 212 2.82 18.69 1.71
C ALA A 212 1.83 19.67 2.39
N GLY A 213 1.66 19.60 3.71
CA GLY A 213 0.64 20.35 4.45
C GLY A 213 -0.79 19.87 4.20
N VAL A 214 -0.96 18.63 3.73
CA VAL A 214 -2.25 18.03 3.37
C VAL A 214 -2.65 17.01 4.43
N LYS A 215 -3.90 17.07 4.88
CA LYS A 215 -4.44 16.09 5.83
C LYS A 215 -4.77 14.78 5.12
N ALA A 216 -4.07 13.72 5.46
CA ALA A 216 -4.29 12.39 4.86
C ALA A 216 -5.74 11.90 5.03
N ILE A 217 -6.40 12.24 6.14
CA ILE A 217 -7.83 11.96 6.37
C ILE A 217 -8.72 12.54 5.26
N ASP A 218 -8.45 13.75 4.81
CA ASP A 218 -9.26 14.41 3.79
C ASP A 218 -9.07 13.73 2.41
N ILE A 219 -7.87 13.27 2.12
CA ILE A 219 -7.57 12.52 0.89
C ILE A 219 -8.25 11.15 0.89
N VAL A 220 -8.21 10.42 2.00
CA VAL A 220 -8.92 9.13 2.13
C VAL A 220 -10.43 9.30 1.95
N LYS A 221 -11.02 10.38 2.50
CA LYS A 221 -12.44 10.70 2.34
C LYS A 221 -12.79 11.14 0.92
N LYS A 222 -11.91 11.91 0.26
CA LYS A 222 -12.10 12.40 -1.11
C LYS A 222 -12.10 11.27 -2.13
N TYR A 223 -11.28 10.24 -1.93
CA TYR A 223 -11.07 9.16 -2.89
C TYR A 223 -11.31 7.77 -2.27
N PRO A 224 -12.53 7.45 -1.83
CA PRO A 224 -12.82 6.19 -1.15
C PRO A 224 -12.55 4.99 -2.07
N GLY A 225 -11.90 3.96 -1.51
CA GLY A 225 -11.61 2.71 -2.22
C GLY A 225 -10.43 2.77 -3.20
N ARG A 226 -9.69 3.90 -3.27
CA ARG A 226 -8.49 4.01 -4.12
C ARG A 226 -7.23 3.47 -3.43
N PHE A 227 -7.17 3.43 -2.11
CA PHE A 227 -5.98 3.16 -1.31
C PHE A 227 -6.00 1.71 -0.80
N GLU A 228 -5.53 0.77 -1.63
CA GLU A 228 -5.39 -0.63 -1.19
C GLU A 228 -4.15 -0.85 -0.31
N LEU A 229 -3.14 0.03 -0.45
CA LEU A 229 -1.93 0.07 0.36
C LEU A 229 -1.78 1.45 1.00
N MET A 230 -1.10 1.48 2.15
CA MET A 230 -0.76 2.72 2.84
C MET A 230 0.64 2.59 3.43
N HIS A 231 1.50 3.56 3.14
CA HIS A 231 2.71 3.77 3.92
C HIS A 231 2.34 4.51 5.19
N VAL A 232 2.66 3.86 6.30
CA VAL A 232 2.39 4.37 7.65
C VAL A 232 3.66 5.04 8.13
N LYS A 233 3.68 6.36 8.06
CA LYS A 233 4.83 7.21 8.37
C LYS A 233 4.39 8.35 9.27
N ASP A 234 4.99 8.48 10.45
CA ASP A 234 4.78 9.60 11.36
C ASP A 234 5.90 10.62 11.19
N GLU A 235 5.66 11.86 11.58
CA GLU A 235 6.55 12.98 11.30
C GLU A 235 6.79 13.80 12.55
N VAL A 236 8.00 14.35 12.68
CA VAL A 236 8.39 15.37 13.67
C VAL A 236 9.00 16.57 12.94
N GLU A 237 9.11 17.71 13.60
CA GLU A 237 9.86 18.84 13.06
C GLU A 237 11.33 18.45 12.90
N ALA A 238 11.86 18.65 11.69
CA ALA A 238 13.25 18.40 11.39
C ALA A 238 14.17 19.42 12.06
N ALA A 239 15.44 19.08 12.22
CA ALA A 239 16.43 19.98 12.79
C ALA A 239 16.52 21.29 12.00
N ALA A 240 16.84 22.38 12.67
CA ALA A 240 17.03 23.69 12.02
C ALA A 240 18.09 23.59 10.90
N GLY A 241 17.74 24.02 9.69
CA GLY A 241 18.58 23.95 8.51
C GLY A 241 18.48 22.67 7.70
N ALA A 242 17.60 21.73 8.05
CA ALA A 242 17.27 20.59 7.23
C ALA A 242 16.61 21.02 5.90
N HIS A 243 16.71 20.17 4.89
CA HIS A 243 16.12 20.43 3.56
C HIS A 243 14.58 20.46 3.60
N GLU A 244 13.99 19.57 4.40
CA GLU A 244 12.54 19.50 4.62
C GLU A 244 12.19 19.98 6.02
N LYS A 245 10.96 20.48 6.16
CA LYS A 245 10.46 20.99 7.44
C LYS A 245 10.19 19.88 8.46
N TYR A 246 9.82 18.72 7.99
CA TYR A 246 9.52 17.56 8.82
C TYR A 246 10.37 16.36 8.38
N GLU A 247 10.62 15.47 9.31
CA GLU A 247 11.31 14.20 9.06
C GLU A 247 10.55 13.06 9.74
N SER A 248 10.65 11.85 9.17
CA SER A 248 9.94 10.71 9.71
C SER A 248 10.43 10.32 11.10
N ALA A 249 9.51 9.86 11.93
CA ALA A 249 9.76 9.48 13.31
C ALA A 249 9.09 8.15 13.64
N VAL A 250 9.49 7.56 14.77
CA VAL A 250 8.82 6.37 15.33
C VAL A 250 7.33 6.62 15.50
N LEU A 251 6.51 5.70 15.05
CA LEU A 251 5.05 5.79 15.07
C LEU A 251 4.49 6.08 16.46
N GLY A 252 3.63 7.10 16.53
CA GLY A 252 3.02 7.55 17.76
C GLY A 252 3.90 8.48 18.60
N LYS A 253 5.12 8.78 18.18
CA LYS A 253 5.98 9.83 18.77
C LYS A 253 5.97 11.10 17.94
N GLY A 254 5.38 11.06 16.75
CA GLY A 254 5.25 12.19 15.85
C GLY A 254 3.97 13.00 16.05
N ILE A 255 3.73 13.90 15.10
CA ILE A 255 2.63 14.88 15.13
C ILE A 255 1.62 14.69 13.96
N ALA A 256 1.81 13.68 13.10
CA ALA A 256 0.99 13.49 11.90
C ALA A 256 -0.36 12.78 12.15
N GLN A 257 -0.72 12.45 13.39
CA GLN A 257 -2.00 11.80 13.78
C GLN A 257 -2.28 10.51 12.99
N VAL A 258 -1.24 9.72 12.75
CA VAL A 258 -1.26 8.58 11.82
C VAL A 258 -2.30 7.53 12.19
N LYS A 259 -2.52 7.28 13.50
CA LYS A 259 -3.48 6.28 13.96
C LYS A 259 -4.90 6.51 13.43
N GLU A 260 -5.37 7.74 13.44
CA GLU A 260 -6.71 8.09 12.93
C GLU A 260 -6.80 7.83 11.42
N VAL A 261 -5.72 8.10 10.68
CA VAL A 261 -5.65 7.88 9.23
C VAL A 261 -5.73 6.40 8.90
N ILE A 262 -4.96 5.55 9.62
CA ILE A 262 -4.96 4.09 9.35
C ILE A 262 -6.31 3.44 9.73
N ASP A 263 -6.95 3.87 10.81
CA ASP A 263 -8.29 3.38 11.20
C ASP A 263 -9.34 3.75 10.13
N LEU A 264 -9.28 4.98 9.59
CA LEU A 264 -10.13 5.40 8.48
C LEU A 264 -9.80 4.63 7.21
N GLY A 265 -8.50 4.49 6.86
CA GLY A 265 -8.04 3.73 5.71
C GLY A 265 -8.54 2.29 5.72
N GLN A 266 -8.45 1.61 6.87
CA GLN A 266 -8.99 0.27 7.04
C GLN A 266 -10.50 0.23 6.78
N SER A 267 -11.24 1.20 7.29
CA SER A 267 -12.68 1.31 7.07
C SER A 267 -13.01 1.56 5.60
N ALA A 268 -12.16 2.31 4.89
CA ALA A 268 -12.27 2.64 3.48
C ALA A 268 -11.75 1.54 2.52
N GLY A 269 -11.18 0.44 3.04
CA GLY A 269 -10.77 -0.72 2.23
C GLY A 269 -9.27 -0.91 2.04
N THR A 270 -8.43 -0.18 2.76
CA THR A 270 -6.97 -0.43 2.79
C THR A 270 -6.70 -1.82 3.34
N LYS A 271 -5.85 -2.56 2.62
CA LYS A 271 -5.53 -3.97 2.91
C LYS A 271 -4.17 -4.13 3.57
N TYR A 272 -3.20 -3.32 3.16
CA TYR A 272 -1.83 -3.38 3.62
C TYR A 272 -1.43 -2.06 4.24
N PHE A 273 -0.93 -2.14 5.47
CA PHE A 273 -0.33 -1.03 6.22
C PHE A 273 1.16 -1.32 6.34
N ILE A 274 1.96 -0.56 5.61
CA ILE A 274 3.39 -0.79 5.44
C ILE A 274 4.13 0.33 6.15
N VAL A 275 4.79 0.01 7.25
CA VAL A 275 5.61 0.98 8.00
C VAL A 275 6.76 1.45 7.15
N GLU A 276 6.99 2.75 7.11
CA GLU A 276 8.19 3.36 6.54
C GLU A 276 8.72 4.45 7.44
N GLN A 277 10.04 4.42 7.70
CA GLN A 277 10.76 5.45 8.44
C GLN A 277 12.11 5.71 7.77
N GLU A 278 12.44 6.96 7.50
CA GLU A 278 13.62 7.36 6.72
C GLU A 278 14.63 8.17 7.54
N ALA A 279 14.19 8.77 8.65
CA ALA A 279 15.02 9.47 9.64
C ALA A 279 14.83 8.80 11.01
N TYR A 280 15.86 8.80 11.84
CA TYR A 280 15.92 7.90 13.00
C TYR A 280 16.23 8.62 14.32
N GLN A 281 16.37 9.95 14.33
CA GLN A 281 16.66 10.78 15.53
C GLN A 281 17.77 10.21 16.41
N GLY A 282 18.86 9.73 15.78
CA GLY A 282 20.03 9.14 16.45
C GLY A 282 19.89 7.68 16.89
N MET A 283 18.74 7.04 16.65
CA MET A 283 18.55 5.61 16.87
C MET A 283 19.11 4.79 15.68
N LYS A 284 19.23 3.48 15.86
CA LYS A 284 19.51 2.59 14.75
C LYS A 284 18.22 2.31 13.97
N PRO A 285 18.27 2.19 12.63
CA PRO A 285 17.09 1.88 11.82
C PRO A 285 16.30 0.66 12.29
N ILE A 286 17.01 -0.40 12.68
CA ILE A 286 16.39 -1.64 13.16
C ILE A 286 15.66 -1.47 14.52
N ASP A 287 16.17 -0.59 15.38
CA ASP A 287 15.53 -0.30 16.68
C ASP A 287 14.27 0.54 16.45
N CYS A 288 14.30 1.48 15.50
CA CYS A 288 13.10 2.21 15.06
C CYS A 288 12.05 1.24 14.49
N ALA A 289 12.44 0.34 13.59
CA ALA A 289 11.53 -0.65 13.01
C ALA A 289 10.87 -1.54 14.09
N LYS A 290 11.59 -1.83 15.19
CA LYS A 290 11.03 -2.55 16.34
C LYS A 290 9.99 -1.72 17.08
N GLU A 291 10.29 -0.46 17.39
CA GLU A 291 9.35 0.42 18.08
C GLU A 291 8.10 0.70 17.23
N ASP A 292 8.26 0.85 15.92
CA ASP A 292 7.14 0.98 14.97
C ASP A 292 6.23 -0.26 14.99
N PHE A 293 6.83 -1.46 14.99
CA PHE A 293 6.09 -2.70 15.11
C PHE A 293 5.27 -2.74 16.40
N GLU A 294 5.87 -2.38 17.52
CA GLU A 294 5.20 -2.35 18.82
C GLU A 294 4.06 -1.31 18.85
N ALA A 295 4.26 -0.14 18.24
CA ALA A 295 3.22 0.87 18.10
C ALA A 295 2.03 0.33 17.29
N MET A 296 2.27 -0.30 16.13
CA MET A 296 1.24 -0.93 15.32
C MET A 296 0.50 -2.05 16.07
N LYS A 297 1.22 -2.88 16.82
CA LYS A 297 0.62 -3.92 17.68
C LYS A 297 -0.25 -3.32 18.77
N LYS A 298 0.21 -2.25 19.43
CA LYS A 298 -0.57 -1.53 20.44
C LYS A 298 -1.86 -0.91 19.85
N TRP A 299 -1.82 -0.47 18.61
CA TRP A 299 -2.98 0.04 17.88
C TRP A 299 -3.88 -1.10 17.35
N GLY A 300 -3.37 -2.35 17.46
CA GLY A 300 -4.11 -3.57 17.19
C GLY A 300 -3.99 -4.08 15.75
N TYR A 301 -2.93 -3.75 15.07
CA TYR A 301 -2.59 -4.25 13.73
C TYR A 301 -1.58 -5.40 13.79
#